data_a86e3b5fbf056f64cd51801076e2791b
#
_entry.id   a86e3b5fbf056f64cd51801076e2791b
#
_cell.length_a   1.000
_cell.length_b   1.000
_cell.length_c   1.000
_cell.angle_alpha   90.00
_cell.angle_beta   90.00
_cell.angle_gamma   90.00
#
_symmetry.space_group_name_H-M   'P 1'
#
loop_
_entity.id
_entity.type
_entity.pdbx_description
1 polymer ?
#
loop_
_entity_poly.entity_id
_entity_poly.type
_entity_poly.pdbx_seq_one_letter_code
_entity_poly.pdbx_strand_id
1 'polypeptide(L)'
;MLLVAIEYATKWVEAEALPRATEDSVIHFLFQIFVWYGLPRDIITDGGSQFVGNKIAVALKNYHIQQKIKTPYHPQENGQVESTSKVIESILTKIVTSHRRDWAYRLLEALWVYQTTWRITTRYSPYQLVFGKEPIFPIEFEIQTLRTTQKVGLDLNEAQAKRLQQINELDEIRLSAL
;
A
#
# COMPACT_ATOMS: atom_id res chain seq x y z
N MET A 1 2.36 4.49 -18.09
CA MET A 1 1.26 5.00 -17.28
C MET A 1 1.31 4.33 -15.91
N LEU A 2 1.01 5.05 -14.84
CA LEU A 2 1.00 4.50 -13.48
C LEU A 2 -0.45 4.29 -13.05
N LEU A 3 -0.79 3.07 -12.65
CA LEU A 3 -2.06 2.72 -12.01
C LEU A 3 -1.79 2.64 -10.50
N VAL A 4 -2.62 3.29 -9.70
CA VAL A 4 -2.43 3.41 -8.24
C VAL A 4 -3.73 3.07 -7.52
N ALA A 5 -3.65 2.24 -6.49
CA ALA A 5 -4.72 1.97 -5.56
C ALA A 5 -4.26 2.31 -4.13
N ILE A 6 -5.14 2.92 -3.34
CA ILE A 6 -4.88 3.30 -1.95
C ILE A 6 -5.93 2.69 -1.05
N GLU A 7 -5.51 2.04 0.02
CA GLU A 7 -6.40 1.67 1.11
C GLU A 7 -6.61 2.89 2.04
N TYR A 8 -7.89 3.19 2.33
CA TYR A 8 -8.28 4.46 2.94
C TYR A 8 -7.79 4.64 4.38
N ALA A 9 -7.81 3.61 5.20
CA ALA A 9 -7.46 3.70 6.63
C ALA A 9 -5.94 3.67 6.84
N THR A 10 -5.27 2.64 6.32
CA THR A 10 -3.84 2.41 6.53
C THR A 10 -2.95 3.26 5.63
N LYS A 11 -3.52 3.88 4.59
CA LYS A 11 -2.78 4.58 3.52
C LYS A 11 -1.82 3.66 2.75
N TRP A 12 -2.06 2.35 2.81
CA TRP A 12 -1.32 1.39 2.01
C TRP A 12 -1.53 1.64 0.52
N VAL A 13 -0.49 1.52 -0.24
CA VAL A 13 -0.51 1.79 -1.68
C VAL A 13 0.01 0.60 -2.44
N GLU A 14 -0.76 0.21 -3.44
CA GLU A 14 -0.31 -0.66 -4.52
C GLU A 14 -0.26 0.14 -5.82
N ALA A 15 0.73 -0.13 -6.66
CA ALA A 15 0.84 0.53 -7.94
C ALA A 15 1.51 -0.37 -8.98
N GLU A 16 1.07 -0.20 -10.23
CA GLU A 16 1.59 -0.94 -11.37
C GLU A 16 1.94 0.00 -12.52
N ALA A 17 3.08 -0.25 -13.15
CA ALA A 17 3.54 0.45 -14.33
C ALA A 17 2.98 -0.24 -15.59
N LEU A 18 2.04 0.39 -16.25
CA LEU A 18 1.38 -0.15 -17.44
C LEU A 18 1.76 0.63 -18.70
N PRO A 19 1.95 -0.04 -19.84
CA PRO A 19 2.08 0.66 -21.13
C PRO A 19 0.81 1.45 -21.49
N ARG A 20 -0.35 0.85 -21.23
CA ARG A 20 -1.68 1.45 -21.44
C ARG A 20 -2.64 0.92 -20.38
N ALA A 21 -3.44 1.78 -19.77
CA ALA A 21 -4.53 1.34 -18.90
C ALA A 21 -5.77 0.99 -19.75
N THR A 22 -6.09 -0.28 -19.76
CA THR A 22 -7.32 -0.85 -20.35
C THR A 22 -8.18 -1.42 -19.23
N GLU A 23 -9.48 -1.68 -19.49
CA GLU A 23 -10.34 -2.36 -18.53
C GLU A 23 -9.72 -3.69 -18.05
N ASP A 24 -9.17 -4.47 -18.97
CA ASP A 24 -8.57 -5.77 -18.65
C ASP A 24 -7.34 -5.63 -17.74
N SER A 25 -6.49 -4.63 -17.98
CA SER A 25 -5.32 -4.36 -17.10
C SER A 25 -5.73 -3.88 -15.71
N VAL A 26 -6.77 -3.05 -15.62
CA VAL A 26 -7.33 -2.61 -14.33
C VAL A 26 -7.92 -3.80 -13.56
N ILE A 27 -8.70 -4.65 -14.23
CA ILE A 27 -9.26 -5.86 -13.63
C ILE A 27 -8.13 -6.75 -13.10
N HIS A 28 -7.09 -7.00 -13.91
CA HIS A 28 -5.95 -7.80 -13.49
C HIS A 28 -5.26 -7.23 -12.24
N PHE A 29 -5.00 -5.94 -12.22
CA PHE A 29 -4.41 -5.25 -11.08
C PHE A 29 -5.28 -5.37 -9.82
N LEU A 30 -6.60 -5.17 -9.94
CA LEU A 30 -7.52 -5.33 -8.82
C LEU A 30 -7.54 -6.76 -8.29
N PHE A 31 -7.50 -7.77 -9.18
CA PHE A 31 -7.42 -9.17 -8.77
C PHE A 31 -6.16 -9.49 -7.98
N GLN A 32 -5.02 -8.93 -8.35
CA GLN A 32 -3.79 -9.10 -7.58
C GLN A 32 -3.97 -8.56 -6.15
N ILE A 33 -4.57 -7.38 -6.01
CA ILE A 33 -4.88 -6.78 -4.69
C ILE A 33 -5.83 -7.68 -3.90
N PHE A 34 -6.89 -8.19 -4.52
CA PHE A 34 -7.87 -9.06 -3.86
C PHE A 34 -7.26 -10.36 -3.34
N VAL A 35 -6.32 -10.93 -4.07
CA VAL A 35 -5.60 -12.14 -3.65
C VAL A 35 -4.76 -11.90 -2.39
N TRP A 36 -4.12 -10.73 -2.28
CA TRP A 36 -3.23 -10.42 -1.16
C TRP A 36 -3.97 -9.88 0.08
N TYR A 37 -5.00 -9.06 -0.12
CA TYR A 37 -5.64 -8.29 0.95
C TYR A 37 -7.12 -8.63 1.16
N GLY A 38 -7.70 -9.48 0.32
CA GLY A 38 -9.12 -9.79 0.35
C GLY A 38 -9.98 -8.81 -0.44
N LEU A 39 -11.29 -9.05 -0.44
CA LEU A 39 -12.25 -8.25 -1.21
C LEU A 39 -12.64 -6.99 -0.43
N PRO A 40 -12.50 -5.79 -1.02
CA PRO A 40 -12.99 -4.57 -0.40
C PRO A 40 -14.52 -4.49 -0.51
N ARG A 41 -15.15 -3.76 0.41
CA ARG A 41 -16.58 -3.48 0.33
C ARG A 41 -16.91 -2.50 -0.80
N ASP A 42 -16.12 -1.44 -0.88
CA ASP A 42 -16.31 -0.33 -1.80
C ASP A 42 -15.00 -0.05 -2.56
N ILE A 43 -15.11 0.25 -3.83
CA ILE A 43 -14.01 0.80 -4.64
C ILE A 43 -14.44 2.14 -5.18
N ILE A 44 -13.60 3.14 -4.97
CA ILE A 44 -13.84 4.49 -5.47
C ILE A 44 -12.88 4.74 -6.63
N THR A 45 -13.42 5.07 -7.79
CA THR A 45 -12.66 5.34 -9.01
C THR A 45 -12.96 6.72 -9.55
N ASP A 46 -12.07 7.27 -10.35
CA ASP A 46 -12.37 8.42 -11.18
C ASP A 46 -13.25 8.03 -12.38
N GLY A 47 -13.68 9.02 -13.17
CA GLY A 47 -14.50 8.81 -14.37
C GLY A 47 -13.70 8.39 -15.61
N GLY A 48 -12.46 7.93 -15.46
CA GLY A 48 -11.65 7.45 -16.58
C GLY A 48 -12.30 6.27 -17.31
N SER A 49 -12.22 6.25 -18.63
CA SER A 49 -12.84 5.21 -19.46
C SER A 49 -12.43 3.78 -19.09
N GLN A 50 -11.21 3.62 -18.58
CA GLN A 50 -10.67 2.34 -18.10
C GLN A 50 -11.35 1.84 -16.81
N PHE A 51 -12.07 2.72 -16.08
CA PHE A 51 -12.77 2.38 -14.83
C PHE A 51 -14.29 2.32 -14.98
N VAL A 52 -14.83 2.90 -16.05
CA VAL A 52 -16.30 3.03 -16.26
C VAL A 52 -16.83 1.99 -17.25
N GLY A 53 -15.96 1.15 -17.78
CA GLY A 53 -16.31 0.16 -18.77
C GLY A 53 -17.20 -0.98 -18.24
N ASN A 54 -17.90 -1.63 -19.16
CA ASN A 54 -18.85 -2.68 -18.81
C ASN A 54 -18.18 -3.92 -18.20
N LYS A 55 -16.96 -4.25 -18.64
CA LYS A 55 -16.21 -5.41 -18.13
C LYS A 55 -15.89 -5.26 -16.64
N ILE A 56 -15.41 -4.08 -16.24
CA ILE A 56 -15.07 -3.83 -14.83
C ILE A 56 -16.32 -3.80 -13.95
N ALA A 57 -17.43 -3.22 -14.43
CA ALA A 57 -18.68 -3.22 -13.70
C ALA A 57 -19.20 -4.65 -13.46
N VAL A 58 -19.14 -5.53 -14.47
CA VAL A 58 -19.50 -6.95 -14.34
C VAL A 58 -18.55 -7.66 -13.38
N ALA A 59 -17.23 -7.45 -13.50
CA ALA A 59 -16.25 -8.07 -12.62
C ALA A 59 -16.50 -7.71 -11.15
N LEU A 60 -16.66 -6.43 -10.83
CA LEU A 60 -16.91 -5.98 -9.46
C LEU A 60 -18.24 -6.48 -8.90
N LYS A 61 -19.30 -6.51 -9.74
CA LYS A 61 -20.60 -7.04 -9.35
C LYS A 61 -20.53 -8.53 -8.97
N ASN A 62 -19.77 -9.34 -9.70
CA ASN A 62 -19.60 -10.78 -9.41
C ASN A 62 -18.98 -11.03 -8.03
N TYR A 63 -18.17 -10.09 -7.53
CA TYR A 63 -17.56 -10.14 -6.19
C TYR A 63 -18.35 -9.34 -5.13
N HIS A 64 -19.55 -8.86 -5.46
CA HIS A 64 -20.39 -8.02 -4.59
C HIS A 64 -19.69 -6.73 -4.10
N ILE A 65 -18.76 -6.20 -4.91
CA ILE A 65 -18.04 -4.96 -4.62
C ILE A 65 -18.83 -3.79 -5.18
N GLN A 66 -19.07 -2.77 -4.34
CA GLN A 66 -19.73 -1.55 -4.78
C GLN A 66 -18.71 -0.60 -5.44
N GLN A 67 -18.95 -0.27 -6.70
CA GLN A 67 -18.15 0.76 -7.38
C GLN A 67 -18.82 2.12 -7.20
N LYS A 68 -18.06 3.09 -6.68
CA LYS A 68 -18.46 4.49 -6.59
C LYS A 68 -17.60 5.30 -7.56
N ILE A 69 -18.24 5.83 -8.59
CA ILE A 69 -17.57 6.70 -9.56
C ILE A 69 -17.64 8.12 -9.06
N LYS A 70 -16.50 8.77 -8.88
CA LYS A 70 -16.45 10.16 -8.43
C LYS A 70 -16.80 11.11 -9.55
N THR A 71 -17.67 12.03 -9.23
CA THR A 71 -17.93 13.20 -10.07
C THR A 71 -16.98 14.34 -9.68
N PRO A 72 -16.68 15.29 -10.60
CA PRO A 72 -15.77 16.42 -10.35
C PRO A 72 -16.15 17.33 -9.17
N TYR A 73 -17.35 17.17 -8.61
CA TYR A 73 -17.91 18.06 -7.60
C TYR A 73 -17.53 17.73 -6.14
N HIS A 74 -16.82 16.61 -5.86
CA HIS A 74 -16.37 16.27 -4.51
C HIS A 74 -14.85 16.13 -4.44
N PRO A 75 -14.10 17.24 -4.35
CA PRO A 75 -12.62 17.21 -4.40
C PRO A 75 -11.95 16.59 -3.18
N GLN A 76 -12.62 16.56 -2.01
CA GLN A 76 -12.02 16.08 -0.76
C GLN A 76 -11.64 14.61 -0.79
N GLU A 77 -12.39 13.78 -1.48
CA GLU A 77 -12.12 12.34 -1.56
C GLU A 77 -11.04 11.97 -2.60
N ASN A 78 -10.79 12.82 -3.62
CA ASN A 78 -9.67 12.66 -4.57
C ASN A 78 -8.34 13.12 -3.99
N GLY A 79 -8.36 14.01 -3.01
CA GLY A 79 -7.17 14.58 -2.43
C GLY A 79 -6.16 13.55 -1.92
N GLN A 80 -6.62 12.39 -1.45
CA GLN A 80 -5.72 11.33 -1.00
C GLN A 80 -4.98 10.64 -2.16
N VAL A 81 -5.69 10.25 -3.21
CA VAL A 81 -5.06 9.58 -4.37
C VAL A 81 -4.10 10.53 -5.06
N GLU A 82 -4.51 11.77 -5.29
CA GLU A 82 -3.66 12.78 -5.92
C GLU A 82 -2.43 13.13 -5.08
N SER A 83 -2.61 13.35 -3.77
CA SER A 83 -1.48 13.64 -2.88
C SER A 83 -0.51 12.47 -2.79
N THR A 84 -1.02 11.25 -2.75
CA THR A 84 -0.20 10.04 -2.72
C THR A 84 0.55 9.84 -4.03
N SER A 85 -0.12 10.00 -5.17
CA SER A 85 0.52 9.93 -6.50
C SER A 85 1.67 10.94 -6.61
N LYS A 86 1.45 12.18 -6.15
CA LYS A 86 2.50 13.22 -6.11
C LYS A 86 3.69 12.83 -5.23
N VAL A 87 3.43 12.19 -4.08
CA VAL A 87 4.51 11.70 -3.21
C VAL A 87 5.31 10.59 -3.89
N ILE A 88 4.63 9.60 -4.51
CA ILE A 88 5.30 8.52 -5.25
C ILE A 88 6.11 9.08 -6.43
N GLU A 89 5.55 9.99 -7.19
CA GLU A 89 6.26 10.69 -8.28
C GLU A 89 7.48 11.44 -7.77
N SER A 90 7.38 12.11 -6.62
CA SER A 90 8.51 12.81 -5.98
C SER A 90 9.62 11.83 -5.58
N ILE A 91 9.26 10.68 -4.99
CA ILE A 91 10.21 9.62 -4.65
C ILE A 91 10.87 9.08 -5.92
N LEU A 92 10.08 8.71 -6.93
CA LEU A 92 10.57 8.23 -8.21
C LEU A 92 11.54 9.22 -8.87
N THR A 93 11.21 10.51 -8.85
CA THR A 93 12.08 11.54 -9.42
C THR A 93 13.46 11.60 -8.76
N LYS A 94 13.55 11.24 -7.48
CA LYS A 94 14.83 11.22 -6.73
C LYS A 94 15.67 9.97 -6.98
N ILE A 95 15.03 8.83 -7.27
CA ILE A 95 15.74 7.54 -7.40
C ILE A 95 15.96 7.14 -8.87
N VAL A 96 15.24 7.76 -9.82
CA VAL A 96 15.37 7.50 -11.24
C VAL A 96 16.65 8.17 -11.79
N THR A 97 17.32 7.48 -12.69
CA THR A 97 18.51 8.00 -13.37
C THR A 97 18.21 9.23 -14.24
N SER A 98 19.24 9.95 -14.65
CA SER A 98 19.12 11.16 -15.46
C SER A 98 18.31 10.97 -16.76
N HIS A 99 18.24 9.76 -17.29
CA HIS A 99 17.52 9.43 -18.52
C HIS A 99 16.03 9.11 -18.31
N ARG A 100 15.56 8.99 -17.07
CA ARG A 100 14.15 8.74 -16.68
C ARG A 100 13.44 7.58 -17.40
N ARG A 101 14.18 6.65 -18.00
CA ARG A 101 13.61 5.51 -18.74
C ARG A 101 13.37 4.29 -17.85
N ASP A 102 13.97 4.26 -16.69
CA ASP A 102 13.97 3.14 -15.73
C ASP A 102 12.93 3.28 -14.61
N TRP A 103 12.05 4.28 -14.68
CA TRP A 103 11.07 4.55 -13.62
C TRP A 103 10.17 3.34 -13.28
N ALA A 104 9.80 2.53 -14.29
CA ALA A 104 8.97 1.37 -14.07
C ALA A 104 9.67 0.29 -13.22
N TYR A 105 10.98 0.11 -13.41
CA TYR A 105 11.80 -0.80 -12.62
C TYR A 105 12.03 -0.28 -11.19
N ARG A 106 12.06 1.04 -11.02
CA ARG A 106 12.25 1.70 -9.72
C ARG A 106 10.95 1.86 -8.93
N LEU A 107 9.80 1.51 -9.52
CA LEU A 107 8.50 1.66 -8.87
C LEU A 107 8.41 0.88 -7.56
N LEU A 108 8.91 -0.34 -7.51
CA LEU A 108 8.91 -1.15 -6.28
C LEU A 108 9.74 -0.54 -5.16
N GLU A 109 10.89 0.08 -5.49
CA GLU A 109 11.70 0.82 -4.53
C GLU A 109 10.95 2.05 -4.00
N ALA A 110 10.26 2.79 -4.89
CA ALA A 110 9.46 3.94 -4.50
C ALA A 110 8.27 3.55 -3.60
N LEU A 111 7.60 2.45 -3.91
CA LEU A 111 6.52 1.90 -3.10
C LEU A 111 7.02 1.48 -1.73
N TRP A 112 8.16 0.77 -1.66
CA TRP A 112 8.78 0.40 -0.40
C TRP A 112 9.08 1.61 0.47
N VAL A 113 9.69 2.66 -0.09
CA VAL A 113 9.95 3.91 0.63
C VAL A 113 8.65 4.54 1.11
N TYR A 114 7.61 4.58 0.27
CA TYR A 114 6.32 5.12 0.63
C TYR A 114 5.66 4.34 1.77
N GLN A 115 5.60 3.03 1.67
CA GLN A 115 4.93 2.13 2.60
C GLN A 115 5.61 2.11 3.98
N THR A 116 6.94 2.27 4.02
CA THR A 116 7.73 2.22 5.25
C THR A 116 7.95 3.58 5.92
N THR A 117 7.64 4.68 5.22
CA THR A 117 7.80 6.03 5.76
C THR A 117 6.66 6.37 6.71
N TRP A 118 7.02 6.85 7.90
CA TRP A 118 6.08 7.34 8.91
C TRP A 118 5.20 8.49 8.39
N ARG A 119 3.92 8.51 8.77
CA ARG A 119 2.93 9.51 8.35
C ARG A 119 2.42 10.33 9.53
N ILE A 120 2.38 11.64 9.36
CA ILE A 120 1.86 12.55 10.38
C ILE A 120 0.37 12.28 10.66
N THR A 121 -0.40 11.97 9.64
CA THR A 121 -1.86 11.79 9.71
C THR A 121 -2.26 10.56 10.51
N THR A 122 -1.57 9.45 10.32
CA THR A 122 -1.86 8.17 10.99
C THR A 122 -0.98 7.91 12.20
N ARG A 123 0.11 8.68 12.36
CA ARG A 123 1.18 8.48 13.38
C ARG A 123 1.92 7.14 13.27
N TYR A 124 1.74 6.44 12.16
CA TYR A 124 2.36 5.17 11.84
C TYR A 124 2.77 5.13 10.37
N SER A 125 3.63 4.22 9.99
CA SER A 125 3.85 3.91 8.59
C SER A 125 2.69 3.03 8.07
N PRO A 126 2.35 3.09 6.77
CA PRO A 126 1.40 2.15 6.17
C PRO A 126 1.79 0.69 6.44
N TYR A 127 3.08 0.39 6.44
CA TYR A 127 3.60 -0.95 6.73
C TYR A 127 3.23 -1.42 8.16
N GLN A 128 3.39 -0.56 9.17
CA GLN A 128 3.01 -0.87 10.54
C GLN A 128 1.52 -1.15 10.68
N LEU A 129 0.67 -0.35 10.01
CA LEU A 129 -0.78 -0.50 10.07
C LEU A 129 -1.29 -1.79 9.39
N VAL A 130 -0.61 -2.25 8.33
CA VAL A 130 -0.99 -3.49 7.62
C VAL A 130 -0.45 -4.72 8.33
N PHE A 131 0.85 -4.72 8.69
CA PHE A 131 1.54 -5.90 9.21
C PHE A 131 1.72 -5.92 10.72
N GLY A 132 1.42 -4.81 11.41
CA GLY A 132 1.51 -4.68 12.86
C GLY A 132 2.90 -4.75 13.46
N LYS A 133 3.89 -4.49 12.66
CA LYS A 133 5.29 -4.48 13.08
C LYS A 133 6.07 -3.44 12.30
N GLU A 134 7.16 -2.98 12.86
CA GLU A 134 8.05 -2.07 12.16
C GLU A 134 8.74 -2.75 10.97
N PRO A 135 8.94 -2.01 9.85
CA PRO A 135 9.71 -2.52 8.72
C PRO A 135 11.17 -2.72 9.15
N ILE A 136 11.76 -3.84 8.73
CA ILE A 136 13.19 -4.10 8.94
C ILE A 136 13.93 -3.65 7.69
N PHE A 137 14.82 -2.67 7.86
CA PHE A 137 15.70 -2.23 6.78
C PHE A 137 16.94 -3.13 6.69
N PRO A 138 17.57 -3.28 5.50
CA PRO A 138 18.71 -4.17 5.32
C PRO A 138 19.84 -3.90 6.33
N ILE A 139 20.15 -2.64 6.61
CA ILE A 139 21.18 -2.26 7.59
C ILE A 139 20.80 -2.65 9.03
N GLU A 140 19.51 -2.56 9.37
CA GLU A 140 19.01 -2.97 10.69
C GLU A 140 19.05 -4.49 10.84
N PHE A 141 18.83 -5.22 9.75
CA PHE A 141 18.95 -6.68 9.75
C PHE A 141 20.39 -7.12 10.05
N GLU A 142 21.39 -6.50 9.44
CA GLU A 142 22.81 -6.77 9.74
C GLU A 142 23.15 -6.43 11.21
N ILE A 143 22.73 -5.28 11.71
CA ILE A 143 22.98 -4.86 13.09
C ILE A 143 22.25 -5.76 14.09
N GLN A 144 21.03 -6.17 13.81
CA GLN A 144 20.28 -7.08 14.68
C GLN A 144 20.89 -8.47 14.68
N THR A 145 21.39 -8.98 13.56
CA THR A 145 22.10 -10.26 13.49
C THR A 145 23.34 -10.23 14.38
N LEU A 146 24.10 -9.14 14.36
CA LEU A 146 25.25 -8.95 15.25
C LEU A 146 24.83 -8.82 16.74
N ARG A 147 23.71 -8.19 17.03
CA ARG A 147 23.17 -8.08 18.40
C ARG A 147 22.55 -9.40 18.90
N THR A 148 21.95 -10.18 18.00
CA THR A 148 21.30 -11.47 18.35
C THR A 148 22.36 -12.52 18.65
N THR A 149 23.49 -12.50 17.97
CA THR A 149 24.65 -13.36 18.31
C THR A 149 25.25 -13.03 19.68
N GLN A 150 25.09 -11.80 20.18
CA GLN A 150 25.48 -11.39 21.54
C GLN A 150 24.41 -11.71 22.61
N LYS A 151 23.15 -11.97 22.20
CA LYS A 151 22.00 -12.24 23.09
C LYS A 151 21.50 -13.69 23.05
N VAL A 152 22.35 -14.64 22.65
CA VAL A 152 22.01 -16.09 22.72
C VAL A 152 21.86 -16.50 24.18
N GLY A 153 20.61 -16.42 24.68
CA GLY A 153 20.19 -16.71 26.04
C GLY A 153 18.74 -16.35 26.32
N LEU A 154 18.00 -15.86 25.29
CA LEU A 154 16.57 -15.53 25.46
C LEU A 154 15.70 -16.77 25.46
N ASP A 155 14.97 -16.95 26.55
CA ASP A 155 13.95 -17.99 26.72
C ASP A 155 12.89 -17.89 25.63
N LEU A 156 12.61 -19.01 24.95
CA LEU A 156 11.60 -19.13 23.89
C LEU A 156 10.20 -18.70 24.37
N ASN A 157 9.91 -18.85 25.65
CA ASN A 157 8.66 -18.45 26.27
C ASN A 157 8.48 -16.92 26.32
N GLU A 158 9.56 -16.17 26.57
CA GLU A 158 9.52 -14.71 26.58
C GLU A 158 9.32 -14.13 25.17
N ALA A 159 9.91 -14.74 24.15
CA ALA A 159 9.71 -14.36 22.76
C ALA A 159 8.28 -14.62 22.28
N GLN A 160 7.65 -15.72 22.71
CA GLN A 160 6.25 -16.04 22.40
C GLN A 160 5.27 -15.11 23.11
N ALA A 161 5.50 -14.80 24.41
CA ALA A 161 4.69 -13.86 25.17
C ALA A 161 4.74 -12.45 24.54
N LYS A 162 5.93 -12.00 24.14
CA LYS A 162 6.14 -10.72 23.48
C LYS A 162 5.45 -10.65 22.12
N ARG A 163 5.42 -11.76 21.37
CA ARG A 163 4.72 -11.86 20.09
C ARG A 163 3.21 -11.81 20.27
N LEU A 164 2.66 -12.47 21.29
CA LEU A 164 1.24 -12.42 21.61
C LEU A 164 0.79 -11.01 22.02
N GLN A 165 1.61 -10.32 22.81
CA GLN A 165 1.37 -8.93 23.18
C GLN A 165 1.38 -8.00 21.94
N GLN A 166 2.34 -8.18 21.02
CA GLN A 166 2.39 -7.42 19.76
C GLN A 166 1.17 -7.63 18.89
N ILE A 167 0.59 -8.84 18.86
CA ILE A 167 -0.63 -9.13 18.10
C ILE A 167 -1.83 -8.39 18.72
N ASN A 168 -1.95 -8.36 20.03
CA ASN A 168 -3.03 -7.65 20.73
C ASN A 168 -2.92 -6.12 20.56
N GLU A 169 -1.71 -5.57 20.62
CA GLU A 169 -1.45 -4.14 20.38
C GLU A 169 -1.79 -3.70 18.93
N LEU A 170 -1.78 -4.64 18.01
CA LEU A 170 -2.04 -4.39 16.59
C LEU A 170 -3.45 -3.88 16.31
N ASP A 171 -4.43 -4.46 16.96
CA ASP A 171 -5.83 -4.06 16.82
C ASP A 171 -6.07 -2.68 17.46
N GLU A 172 -5.41 -2.38 18.58
CA GLU A 172 -5.45 -1.06 19.21
C GLU A 172 -4.80 0.02 18.32
N ILE A 173 -3.66 -0.32 17.70
CA ILE A 173 -2.96 0.58 16.75
C ILE A 173 -3.85 0.89 15.55
N ARG A 174 -4.51 -0.12 14.99
CA ARG A 174 -5.43 0.05 13.84
C ARG A 174 -6.63 0.92 14.21
N LEU A 175 -7.21 0.71 15.38
CA LEU A 175 -8.33 1.52 15.88
C LEU A 175 -7.92 2.97 16.14
N SER A 176 -6.70 3.22 16.61
CA SER A 176 -6.20 4.58 16.86
C SER A 176 -5.84 5.37 15.59
N ALA A 177 -5.69 4.67 14.47
CA ALA A 177 -5.35 5.26 13.17
C ALA A 177 -6.58 5.64 12.31
N LEU A 178 -7.79 5.23 12.73
CA LEU A 178 -9.07 5.56 12.10
C LEU A 178 -9.62 6.88 12.64
#